data_481644af96a533b780bda2a2c6f6d4de
#
_entry.id   481644af96a533b780bda2a2c6f6d4de
#
_cell.length_a   1.000
_cell.length_b   1.000
_cell.length_c   1.000
_cell.angle_alpha   90.00
_cell.angle_beta   90.00
_cell.angle_gamma   90.00
#
_symmetry.space_group_name_H-M   'P 1'
#
loop_
_entity.id
_entity.type
_entity.pdbx_description
1 polymer ?
#
loop_
_entity_poly.entity_id
_entity_poly.type
_entity_poly.pdbx_seq_one_letter_code
_entity_poly.pdbx_strand_id
1 'polypeptide(L)'
;MKLSAKLTCTCLAVLAIALGILTSAIVGITFSDQLSQAAHTLESRGGDARKAIEAAAANYALQGIELTDNMVCDIIEQLDCAPSEDIGEDSIVLNGSTMSLSMNVTLSGRAYSFIINQSIADVLEARRKMLLNYAVLYISVMLICAAALKAIAHELTGPIEQLAETCAKIAHGDYTIRAQPSEGETGVLAQAFNSMTDALTGQMERRDRFISALSHEIKTPLTSIMGHAELIRSGRMAEYENMQAAQYIFKEGRRLSDMSEKLMKLILLNEDAIDTKIISAAWLVENVCQIVDLRAKECGVPLKCHTEPHFVRGDDALLSTLLNNLIDNALKSGGTNVRVAEIRQNNRICISVTDNGRGMPPEELTRITEPFYRVDKSRSRDQGGAGLGLALCAEIAKAHNGELRFESTPGRGTCAMLLLDEVNADD
;
A
#
# COMPACT_ATOMS: atom_id res chain seq x y z
N MET A 1 3.92 -16.56 -16.24
CA MET A 1 4.30 -15.33 -16.99
C MET A 1 4.37 -14.17 -16.00
N LYS A 2 5.47 -13.43 -16.00
CA LYS A 2 5.62 -12.22 -15.18
C LYS A 2 4.58 -11.16 -15.56
N LEU A 3 4.18 -10.33 -14.61
CA LEU A 3 3.15 -9.30 -14.81
C LEU A 3 3.48 -8.37 -15.99
N SER A 4 4.74 -7.96 -16.11
CA SER A 4 5.27 -7.16 -17.22
C SER A 4 5.01 -7.81 -18.59
N ALA A 5 5.25 -9.14 -18.70
CA ALA A 5 5.05 -9.86 -19.95
C ALA A 5 3.56 -9.98 -20.33
N LYS A 6 2.65 -10.12 -19.35
CA LYS A 6 1.20 -10.12 -19.62
C LYS A 6 0.75 -8.76 -20.14
N LEU A 7 1.18 -7.67 -19.46
CA LEU A 7 0.78 -6.31 -19.83
C LEU A 7 1.26 -5.95 -21.25
N THR A 8 2.54 -6.21 -21.54
CA THR A 8 3.11 -5.93 -22.88
C THR A 8 2.42 -6.75 -23.96
N CYS A 9 2.10 -8.02 -23.72
CA CYS A 9 1.45 -8.89 -24.70
C CYS A 9 0.01 -8.43 -25.00
N THR A 10 -0.76 -8.05 -23.99
CA THR A 10 -2.13 -7.55 -24.18
C THR A 10 -2.16 -6.21 -24.89
N CYS A 11 -1.31 -5.26 -24.54
CA CYS A 11 -1.22 -3.97 -25.23
C CYS A 11 -0.80 -4.11 -26.69
N LEU A 12 0.18 -4.98 -26.98
CA LEU A 12 0.62 -5.25 -28.36
C LEU A 12 -0.47 -5.91 -29.18
N ALA A 13 -1.24 -6.85 -28.61
CA ALA A 13 -2.35 -7.49 -29.30
C ALA A 13 -3.45 -6.49 -29.69
N VAL A 14 -3.83 -5.60 -28.78
CA VAL A 14 -4.83 -4.55 -29.04
C VAL A 14 -4.33 -3.59 -30.12
N LEU A 15 -3.07 -3.16 -30.04
CA LEU A 15 -2.46 -2.27 -31.00
C LEU A 15 -2.37 -2.92 -32.40
N ALA A 16 -1.99 -4.19 -32.46
CA ALA A 16 -1.91 -4.96 -33.71
C ALA A 16 -3.26 -5.04 -34.40
N ILE A 17 -4.33 -5.35 -33.67
CA ILE A 17 -5.68 -5.40 -34.21
C ILE A 17 -6.14 -4.02 -34.72
N ALA A 18 -5.96 -2.99 -33.90
CA ALA A 18 -6.37 -1.63 -34.25
C ALA A 18 -5.64 -1.11 -35.51
N LEU A 19 -4.33 -1.30 -35.57
CA LEU A 19 -3.51 -0.89 -36.72
C LEU A 19 -3.84 -1.71 -37.98
N GLY A 20 -4.12 -3.02 -37.82
CA GLY A 20 -4.51 -3.91 -38.89
C GLY A 20 -5.85 -3.52 -39.50
N ILE A 21 -6.85 -3.18 -38.68
CA ILE A 21 -8.14 -2.67 -39.17
C ILE A 21 -7.96 -1.35 -39.92
N LEU A 22 -7.19 -0.42 -39.37
CA LEU A 22 -6.95 0.90 -39.96
C LEU A 22 -6.26 0.78 -41.33
N THR A 23 -5.19 -0.01 -41.42
CA THR A 23 -4.45 -0.22 -42.68
C THR A 23 -5.32 -0.91 -43.72
N SER A 24 -6.11 -1.91 -43.33
CA SER A 24 -7.05 -2.59 -44.24
C SER A 24 -8.12 -1.63 -44.76
N ALA A 25 -8.67 -0.78 -43.93
CA ALA A 25 -9.67 0.22 -44.35
C ALA A 25 -9.08 1.25 -45.33
N ILE A 26 -7.89 1.80 -45.06
CA ILE A 26 -7.22 2.76 -45.91
C ILE A 26 -6.97 2.14 -47.32
N VAL A 27 -6.40 0.94 -47.37
CA VAL A 27 -6.12 0.24 -48.60
C VAL A 27 -7.42 -0.05 -49.38
N GLY A 28 -8.46 -0.48 -48.64
CA GLY A 28 -9.78 -0.77 -49.24
C GLY A 28 -10.43 0.47 -49.87
N ILE A 29 -10.44 1.58 -49.13
CA ILE A 29 -11.01 2.87 -49.62
C ILE A 29 -10.25 3.38 -50.85
N THR A 30 -8.91 3.44 -50.75
CA THR A 30 -8.08 3.94 -51.86
C THR A 30 -8.21 3.10 -53.12
N PHE A 31 -8.29 1.78 -52.95
CA PHE A 31 -8.50 0.88 -54.08
C PHE A 31 -9.89 1.05 -54.70
N SER A 32 -10.93 1.20 -53.89
CA SER A 32 -12.30 1.48 -54.38
C SER A 32 -12.38 2.78 -55.16
N ASP A 33 -11.71 3.84 -54.66
CA ASP A 33 -11.67 5.15 -55.32
C ASP A 33 -10.95 5.08 -56.69
N GLN A 34 -9.81 4.40 -56.76
CA GLN A 34 -9.06 4.20 -58.00
C GLN A 34 -9.87 3.39 -59.03
N LEU A 35 -10.58 2.36 -58.56
CA LEU A 35 -11.44 1.54 -59.42
C LEU A 35 -12.63 2.36 -59.96
N SER A 36 -13.24 3.18 -59.10
CA SER A 36 -14.32 4.09 -59.50
C SER A 36 -13.87 5.13 -60.50
N GLN A 37 -12.68 5.71 -60.36
CA GLN A 37 -12.11 6.64 -61.33
C GLN A 37 -11.83 5.97 -62.66
N ALA A 38 -11.32 4.70 -62.65
CA ALA A 38 -11.13 3.94 -63.86
C ALA A 38 -12.46 3.66 -64.59
N ALA A 39 -13.51 3.33 -63.83
CA ALA A 39 -14.85 3.12 -64.38
C ALA A 39 -15.42 4.39 -65.03
N HIS A 40 -15.34 5.55 -64.36
CA HIS A 40 -15.79 6.83 -64.90
C HIS A 40 -15.00 7.22 -66.13
N THR A 41 -13.69 6.96 -66.19
CA THR A 41 -12.88 7.23 -67.40
C THR A 41 -13.32 6.36 -68.54
N LEU A 42 -13.63 5.10 -68.29
CA LEU A 42 -14.12 4.14 -69.30
C LEU A 42 -15.51 4.52 -69.79
N GLU A 43 -16.42 4.93 -68.88
CA GLU A 43 -17.75 5.46 -69.27
C GLU A 43 -17.66 6.70 -70.15
N SER A 44 -16.78 7.65 -69.85
CA SER A 44 -16.54 8.86 -70.63
C SER A 44 -16.03 8.50 -72.06
N ARG A 45 -15.03 7.58 -72.09
CA ARG A 45 -14.52 7.11 -73.42
C ARG A 45 -15.61 6.39 -74.21
N GLY A 46 -16.45 5.60 -73.56
CA GLY A 46 -17.59 4.92 -74.20
C GLY A 46 -18.61 5.90 -74.76
N GLY A 47 -18.94 6.94 -73.99
CA GLY A 47 -19.82 8.01 -74.48
C GLY A 47 -19.26 8.77 -75.63
N ASP A 48 -17.95 9.04 -75.66
CA ASP A 48 -17.29 9.71 -76.79
C ASP A 48 -17.21 8.80 -78.00
N ALA A 49 -16.92 7.51 -77.84
CA ALA A 49 -16.94 6.53 -78.93
C ALA A 49 -18.33 6.37 -79.52
N ARG A 50 -19.39 6.30 -78.75
CA ARG A 50 -20.77 6.25 -79.17
C ARG A 50 -21.13 7.45 -80.07
N LYS A 51 -20.81 8.67 -79.60
CA LYS A 51 -21.02 9.88 -80.32
C LYS A 51 -20.26 9.88 -81.68
N ALA A 52 -19.02 9.39 -81.67
CA ALA A 52 -18.18 9.30 -82.86
C ALA A 52 -18.77 8.29 -83.88
N ILE A 53 -19.28 7.14 -83.44
CA ILE A 53 -19.96 6.14 -84.24
C ILE A 53 -21.24 6.75 -84.87
N GLU A 54 -22.06 7.43 -84.03
CA GLU A 54 -23.27 8.10 -84.53
C GLU A 54 -22.98 9.18 -85.54
N ALA A 55 -21.92 10.02 -85.37
CA ALA A 55 -21.51 11.05 -86.30
C ALA A 55 -20.96 10.46 -87.61
N ALA A 56 -20.17 9.41 -87.51
CA ALA A 56 -19.69 8.70 -88.70
C ALA A 56 -20.84 8.11 -89.52
N ALA A 57 -21.80 7.48 -88.86
CA ALA A 57 -23.01 6.94 -89.52
C ALA A 57 -23.86 8.01 -90.14
N ALA A 58 -24.05 9.15 -89.50
CA ALA A 58 -24.78 10.32 -90.10
C ALA A 58 -24.07 10.88 -91.34
N ASN A 59 -22.75 10.91 -91.37
CA ASN A 59 -21.99 11.37 -92.52
C ASN A 59 -22.17 10.45 -93.77
N TYR A 60 -22.17 9.14 -93.57
CA TYR A 60 -22.46 8.18 -94.63
C TYR A 60 -23.90 8.31 -95.11
N ALA A 61 -24.87 8.52 -94.26
CA ALA A 61 -26.26 8.76 -94.65
C ALA A 61 -26.42 10.03 -95.44
N LEU A 62 -25.69 11.14 -95.12
CA LEU A 62 -25.67 12.36 -95.88
C LEU A 62 -25.09 12.18 -97.33
N GLN A 63 -24.22 11.21 -97.48
CA GLN A 63 -23.62 10.86 -98.78
C GLN A 63 -24.48 9.90 -99.63
N GLY A 64 -25.64 9.49 -99.07
CA GLY A 64 -26.57 8.55 -99.76
C GLY A 64 -26.08 7.11 -99.80
N ILE A 65 -25.13 6.73 -98.85
CA ILE A 65 -24.57 5.39 -98.75
C ILE A 65 -25.33 4.64 -97.68
N GLU A 66 -25.96 3.50 -98.08
CA GLU A 66 -26.56 2.58 -97.03
C GLU A 66 -25.47 1.90 -96.26
N LEU A 67 -25.56 2.02 -94.90
CA LEU A 67 -24.63 1.38 -93.96
C LEU A 67 -24.85 -0.15 -93.94
N THR A 68 -23.82 -0.88 -94.30
CA THR A 68 -23.80 -2.34 -94.15
C THR A 68 -23.23 -2.72 -92.77
N ASP A 69 -23.60 -3.88 -92.28
CA ASP A 69 -23.11 -4.34 -90.98
C ASP A 69 -21.57 -4.41 -90.87
N ASN A 70 -20.88 -4.74 -91.99
CA ASN A 70 -19.41 -4.74 -92.05
C ASN A 70 -18.83 -3.29 -91.95
N MET A 71 -19.47 -2.28 -92.54
CA MET A 71 -19.03 -0.88 -92.44
C MET A 71 -19.17 -0.37 -90.95
N VAL A 72 -20.22 -0.79 -90.28
CA VAL A 72 -20.40 -0.44 -88.83
C VAL A 72 -19.35 -1.12 -87.99
N CYS A 73 -19.00 -2.38 -88.22
CA CYS A 73 -17.90 -3.06 -87.52
C CYS A 73 -16.55 -2.34 -87.81
N ASP A 74 -16.27 -1.95 -89.06
CA ASP A 74 -15.04 -1.23 -89.39
C ASP A 74 -14.93 0.13 -88.67
N ILE A 75 -16.04 0.88 -88.55
CA ILE A 75 -16.08 2.12 -87.70
C ILE A 75 -15.81 1.88 -86.30
N ILE A 76 -16.41 0.81 -85.69
CA ILE A 76 -16.20 0.44 -84.31
C ILE A 76 -14.72 0.06 -84.03
N GLU A 77 -14.12 -0.72 -84.94
CA GLU A 77 -12.70 -1.13 -84.80
C GLU A 77 -11.73 0.05 -84.97
N GLN A 78 -12.03 1.04 -85.88
CA GLN A 78 -11.22 2.25 -86.01
C GLN A 78 -11.20 3.12 -84.75
N LEU A 79 -12.18 2.99 -83.88
CA LEU A 79 -12.27 3.70 -82.60
C LEU A 79 -11.69 2.93 -81.46
N ASP A 80 -10.91 1.87 -81.69
CA ASP A 80 -10.31 0.99 -80.65
C ASP A 80 -11.39 0.29 -79.79
N CYS A 81 -12.54 -0.02 -80.40
CA CYS A 81 -13.64 -0.73 -79.81
C CYS A 81 -13.77 -2.09 -80.47
N ALA A 82 -14.26 -3.09 -79.79
CA ALA A 82 -14.56 -4.40 -80.35
C ALA A 82 -16.07 -4.56 -80.58
N PRO A 83 -16.52 -4.96 -81.84
CA PRO A 83 -17.92 -5.24 -82.06
C PRO A 83 -18.37 -6.44 -81.19
N SER A 84 -19.60 -6.39 -80.67
CA SER A 84 -20.16 -7.47 -79.81
C SER A 84 -21.50 -7.90 -80.41
N GLU A 85 -21.75 -9.18 -80.32
CA GLU A 85 -23.06 -9.79 -80.72
C GLU A 85 -24.09 -9.70 -79.56
N ASP A 86 -23.64 -9.39 -78.34
CA ASP A 86 -24.52 -9.34 -77.16
C ASP A 86 -25.12 -7.95 -76.98
N ILE A 87 -26.41 -7.81 -77.43
CA ILE A 87 -27.17 -6.58 -77.28
C ILE A 87 -27.87 -6.58 -75.93
N GLY A 88 -27.07 -6.34 -74.85
CA GLY A 88 -27.56 -6.16 -73.47
C GLY A 88 -27.73 -4.70 -73.08
N GLU A 89 -27.96 -4.45 -71.78
CA GLU A 89 -27.88 -3.12 -71.19
C GLU A 89 -26.40 -2.67 -71.06
N ASP A 90 -26.15 -1.35 -71.14
CA ASP A 90 -24.82 -0.80 -70.89
C ASP A 90 -24.28 -1.30 -69.53
N SER A 91 -23.19 -2.07 -69.52
CA SER A 91 -22.66 -2.72 -68.34
C SER A 91 -21.14 -2.72 -68.28
N ILE A 92 -20.60 -2.54 -67.05
CA ILE A 92 -19.18 -2.64 -66.81
C ILE A 92 -18.90 -4.00 -66.20
N VAL A 93 -18.01 -4.75 -66.82
CA VAL A 93 -17.57 -6.06 -66.32
C VAL A 93 -16.07 -6.02 -66.01
N LEU A 94 -15.71 -6.49 -64.82
CA LEU A 94 -14.31 -6.58 -64.42
C LEU A 94 -13.80 -8.00 -64.71
N ASN A 95 -12.82 -8.11 -65.58
CA ASN A 95 -12.25 -9.40 -66.00
C ASN A 95 -10.73 -9.41 -65.72
N GLY A 96 -10.35 -9.85 -64.52
CA GLY A 96 -8.95 -9.91 -64.10
C GLY A 96 -8.26 -8.54 -64.07
N SER A 97 -7.39 -8.25 -65.02
CA SER A 97 -6.65 -6.99 -65.13
C SER A 97 -7.26 -6.00 -66.16
N THR A 98 -8.42 -6.33 -66.71
CA THR A 98 -9.12 -5.48 -67.70
C THR A 98 -10.53 -5.16 -67.22
N MET A 99 -10.95 -3.94 -67.44
CA MET A 99 -12.31 -3.46 -67.25
C MET A 99 -12.93 -3.32 -68.57
N SER A 100 -14.06 -3.93 -68.88
CA SER A 100 -14.76 -3.92 -70.16
C SER A 100 -16.09 -3.23 -69.97
N LEU A 101 -16.38 -2.25 -70.82
CA LEU A 101 -17.66 -1.55 -70.90
C LEU A 101 -18.37 -1.99 -72.18
N SER A 102 -19.52 -2.60 -72.08
CA SER A 102 -20.42 -2.90 -73.17
C SER A 102 -21.41 -1.77 -73.36
N MET A 103 -21.53 -1.23 -74.56
CA MET A 103 -22.46 -0.15 -74.83
C MET A 103 -23.21 -0.42 -76.19
N ASN A 104 -24.44 0.10 -76.20
CA ASN A 104 -25.28 -0.03 -77.38
C ASN A 104 -25.38 1.30 -78.14
N VAL A 105 -25.46 1.20 -79.49
CA VAL A 105 -25.71 2.31 -80.36
C VAL A 105 -26.79 1.92 -81.39
N THR A 106 -27.76 2.81 -81.65
CA THR A 106 -28.83 2.54 -82.64
C THR A 106 -28.54 3.34 -83.88
N LEU A 107 -28.32 2.65 -84.99
CA LEU A 107 -28.03 3.25 -86.29
C LEU A 107 -29.07 2.79 -87.34
N SER A 108 -29.72 3.73 -88.02
CA SER A 108 -30.75 3.43 -89.03
C SER A 108 -31.83 2.43 -88.60
N GLY A 109 -32.19 2.42 -87.24
CA GLY A 109 -33.23 1.54 -86.70
C GLY A 109 -32.72 0.14 -86.28
N ARG A 110 -31.41 -0.15 -86.41
CA ARG A 110 -30.79 -1.39 -85.95
C ARG A 110 -29.91 -1.07 -84.72
N ALA A 111 -29.94 -1.97 -83.73
CA ALA A 111 -29.05 -1.85 -82.57
C ALA A 111 -27.74 -2.61 -82.84
N TYR A 112 -26.63 -1.98 -82.54
CA TYR A 112 -25.28 -2.53 -82.56
C TYR A 112 -24.68 -2.41 -81.15
N SER A 113 -23.88 -3.39 -80.76
CA SER A 113 -23.18 -3.37 -79.47
C SER A 113 -21.67 -3.34 -79.73
N PHE A 114 -20.96 -2.60 -78.87
CA PHE A 114 -19.51 -2.52 -78.91
C PHE A 114 -18.93 -2.60 -77.43
N ILE A 115 -17.71 -3.12 -77.35
CA ILE A 115 -17.00 -3.25 -76.11
C ILE A 115 -15.73 -2.41 -76.16
N ILE A 116 -15.53 -1.63 -75.08
CA ILE A 116 -14.28 -0.92 -74.84
C ILE A 116 -13.56 -1.58 -73.69
N ASN A 117 -12.29 -1.91 -73.83
CA ASN A 117 -11.44 -2.48 -72.86
C ASN A 117 -10.44 -1.47 -72.30
N GLN A 118 -10.32 -1.40 -71.04
CA GLN A 118 -9.31 -0.61 -70.34
C GLN A 118 -8.50 -1.50 -69.41
N SER A 119 -7.18 -1.46 -69.50
CA SER A 119 -6.29 -2.13 -68.57
C SER A 119 -6.32 -1.44 -67.23
N ILE A 120 -6.53 -2.19 -66.19
CA ILE A 120 -6.41 -1.77 -64.79
C ILE A 120 -5.17 -2.37 -64.12
N ALA A 121 -4.21 -2.88 -64.93
CA ALA A 121 -2.98 -3.47 -64.42
C ALA A 121 -2.19 -2.49 -63.54
N ASP A 122 -2.15 -1.19 -63.90
CA ASP A 122 -1.51 -0.14 -63.11
C ASP A 122 -2.16 0.06 -61.74
N VAL A 123 -3.51 -0.04 -61.68
CA VAL A 123 -4.27 0.07 -60.43
C VAL A 123 -3.96 -1.11 -59.52
N LEU A 124 -3.88 -2.30 -60.09
CA LEU A 124 -3.53 -3.54 -59.32
C LEU A 124 -2.08 -3.51 -58.86
N GLU A 125 -1.16 -3.03 -59.68
CA GLU A 125 0.25 -2.86 -59.29
C GLU A 125 0.42 -1.79 -58.20
N ALA A 126 -0.28 -0.68 -58.29
CA ALA A 126 -0.33 0.37 -57.28
C ALA A 126 -0.84 -0.21 -55.94
N ARG A 127 -1.93 -0.98 -55.96
CA ARG A 127 -2.46 -1.69 -54.79
C ARG A 127 -1.42 -2.62 -54.16
N ARG A 128 -0.70 -3.40 -54.99
CA ARG A 128 0.35 -4.30 -54.48
C ARG A 128 1.50 -3.53 -53.84
N LYS A 129 1.95 -2.44 -54.42
CA LYS A 129 2.99 -1.55 -53.87
C LYS A 129 2.52 -0.94 -52.52
N MET A 130 1.27 -0.45 -52.48
CA MET A 130 0.67 0.07 -51.25
C MET A 130 0.65 -0.98 -50.14
N LEU A 131 0.20 -2.19 -50.42
CA LEU A 131 0.17 -3.29 -49.43
C LEU A 131 1.55 -3.59 -48.86
N LEU A 132 2.59 -3.63 -49.73
CA LEU A 132 3.96 -3.85 -49.29
C LEU A 132 4.47 -2.71 -48.39
N ASN A 133 4.23 -1.46 -48.80
CA ASN A 133 4.65 -0.29 -48.03
C ASN A 133 3.97 -0.24 -46.64
N TYR A 134 2.65 -0.48 -46.60
CA TYR A 134 1.91 -0.53 -45.37
C TYR A 134 2.32 -1.72 -44.47
N ALA A 135 2.66 -2.88 -45.07
CA ALA A 135 3.19 -4.03 -44.30
C ALA A 135 4.53 -3.70 -43.66
N VAL A 136 5.45 -3.03 -44.37
CA VAL A 136 6.72 -2.58 -43.80
C VAL A 136 6.51 -1.56 -42.67
N LEU A 137 5.64 -0.56 -42.92
CA LEU A 137 5.29 0.43 -41.90
C LEU A 137 4.67 -0.22 -40.67
N TYR A 138 3.72 -1.13 -40.85
CA TYR A 138 3.07 -1.88 -39.78
C TYR A 138 4.08 -2.64 -38.89
N ILE A 139 5.00 -3.39 -39.54
CA ILE A 139 6.03 -4.15 -38.82
C ILE A 139 6.97 -3.20 -38.07
N SER A 140 7.41 -2.09 -38.68
CA SER A 140 8.31 -1.15 -38.01
C SER A 140 7.66 -0.48 -36.80
N VAL A 141 6.41 -0.04 -36.89
CA VAL A 141 5.65 0.54 -35.79
C VAL A 141 5.47 -0.48 -34.67
N MET A 142 5.12 -1.73 -35.00
CA MET A 142 4.96 -2.81 -34.00
C MET A 142 6.26 -3.11 -33.25
N LEU A 143 7.41 -3.11 -33.93
CA LEU A 143 8.72 -3.31 -33.30
C LEU A 143 9.07 -2.16 -32.33
N ILE A 144 8.86 -0.92 -32.77
CA ILE A 144 9.11 0.26 -31.92
C ILE A 144 8.20 0.24 -30.68
N CYS A 145 6.91 -0.01 -30.86
CA CYS A 145 5.97 -0.11 -29.74
C CYS A 145 6.31 -1.26 -28.79
N ALA A 146 6.74 -2.41 -29.31
CA ALA A 146 7.17 -3.54 -28.49
C ALA A 146 8.39 -3.18 -27.63
N ALA A 147 9.38 -2.50 -28.21
CA ALA A 147 10.56 -2.04 -27.48
C ALA A 147 10.19 -1.01 -26.39
N ALA A 148 9.37 -0.02 -26.73
CA ALA A 148 8.92 1.01 -25.80
C ALA A 148 8.08 0.42 -24.64
N LEU A 149 7.11 -0.44 -24.94
CA LEU A 149 6.28 -1.09 -23.93
C LEU A 149 7.11 -1.99 -23.00
N LYS A 150 8.11 -2.68 -23.54
CA LYS A 150 9.01 -3.50 -22.72
C LYS A 150 9.85 -2.65 -21.77
N ALA A 151 10.37 -1.51 -22.21
CA ALA A 151 11.12 -0.58 -21.37
C ALA A 151 10.25 -0.02 -20.24
N ILE A 152 9.07 0.51 -20.56
CA ILE A 152 8.11 1.07 -19.59
C ILE A 152 7.66 0.00 -18.59
N ALA A 153 7.32 -1.21 -19.07
CA ALA A 153 6.90 -2.29 -18.20
C ALA A 153 8.01 -2.72 -17.23
N HIS A 154 9.27 -2.69 -17.66
CA HIS A 154 10.41 -3.02 -16.79
C HIS A 154 10.61 -1.95 -15.71
N GLU A 155 10.51 -0.69 -16.08
CA GLU A 155 10.66 0.44 -15.15
C GLU A 155 9.55 0.48 -14.09
N LEU A 156 8.29 0.20 -14.46
CA LEU A 156 7.15 0.20 -13.54
C LEU A 156 7.08 -1.06 -12.66
N THR A 157 7.41 -2.23 -13.21
CA THR A 157 7.24 -3.49 -12.46
C THR A 157 8.49 -3.93 -11.70
N GLY A 158 9.68 -3.48 -12.09
CA GLY A 158 10.94 -3.81 -11.43
C GLY A 158 10.96 -3.50 -9.94
N PRO A 159 10.63 -2.27 -9.52
CA PRO A 159 10.56 -1.90 -8.10
C PRO A 159 9.55 -2.73 -7.29
N ILE A 160 8.42 -3.08 -7.89
CA ILE A 160 7.38 -3.91 -7.25
C ILE A 160 7.86 -5.35 -7.05
N GLU A 161 8.55 -5.94 -8.04
CA GLU A 161 9.14 -7.28 -7.91
C GLU A 161 10.23 -7.29 -6.81
N GLN A 162 11.08 -6.27 -6.73
CA GLN A 162 12.09 -6.12 -5.68
C GLN A 162 11.44 -5.97 -4.30
N LEU A 163 10.37 -5.18 -4.19
CA LEU A 163 9.63 -5.01 -2.94
C LEU A 163 9.03 -6.35 -2.48
N ALA A 164 8.41 -7.10 -3.39
CA ALA A 164 7.86 -8.42 -3.09
C ALA A 164 8.94 -9.43 -2.63
N GLU A 165 10.13 -9.40 -3.24
CA GLU A 165 11.26 -10.23 -2.81
C GLU A 165 11.76 -9.82 -1.41
N THR A 166 11.85 -8.51 -1.14
CA THR A 166 12.22 -7.96 0.17
C THR A 166 11.20 -8.37 1.23
N CYS A 167 9.90 -8.28 0.93
CA CYS A 167 8.83 -8.77 1.81
C CYS A 167 9.00 -10.26 2.14
N ALA A 168 9.31 -11.08 1.14
CA ALA A 168 9.51 -12.51 1.35
C ALA A 168 10.71 -12.79 2.29
N LYS A 169 11.81 -12.07 2.14
CA LYS A 169 12.99 -12.20 3.01
C LYS A 169 12.69 -11.80 4.45
N ILE A 170 11.95 -10.69 4.64
CA ILE A 170 11.50 -10.26 5.97
C ILE A 170 10.56 -11.28 6.61
N ALA A 171 9.63 -11.86 5.84
CA ALA A 171 8.76 -12.93 6.31
C ALA A 171 9.51 -14.19 6.77
N HIS A 172 10.71 -14.44 6.25
CA HIS A 172 11.61 -15.51 6.67
C HIS A 172 12.55 -15.10 7.84
N GLY A 173 12.38 -13.90 8.40
CA GLY A 173 13.08 -13.46 9.60
C GLY A 173 14.30 -12.56 9.36
N ASP A 174 14.58 -12.16 8.13
CA ASP A 174 15.66 -11.20 7.86
C ASP A 174 15.14 -9.75 7.86
N TYR A 175 15.14 -9.16 9.03
CA TYR A 175 14.66 -7.77 9.26
C TYR A 175 15.72 -6.70 8.97
N THR A 176 16.92 -7.08 8.51
CA THR A 176 18.01 -6.12 8.23
C THR A 176 17.88 -5.48 6.86
N ILE A 177 17.14 -6.12 5.96
CA ILE A 177 16.96 -5.68 4.58
C ILE A 177 15.96 -4.53 4.53
N ARG A 178 16.22 -3.58 3.61
CA ARG A 178 15.32 -2.46 3.33
C ARG A 178 15.01 -2.41 1.83
N ALA A 179 13.80 -1.96 1.51
CA ALA A 179 13.43 -1.64 0.14
C ALA A 179 14.26 -0.47 -0.37
N GLN A 180 14.73 -0.56 -1.62
CA GLN A 180 15.53 0.51 -2.23
C GLN A 180 14.67 1.75 -2.47
N PRO A 181 15.23 2.95 -2.30
CA PRO A 181 14.56 4.20 -2.67
C PRO A 181 14.22 4.18 -4.15
N SER A 182 13.02 4.61 -4.47
CA SER A 182 12.51 4.75 -5.84
C SER A 182 11.77 6.08 -5.96
N GLU A 183 11.49 6.55 -7.17
CA GLU A 183 10.76 7.78 -7.39
C GLU A 183 9.26 7.52 -7.56
N GLY A 184 8.43 8.55 -7.40
CA GLY A 184 6.99 8.47 -7.58
C GLY A 184 6.27 7.59 -6.53
N GLU A 185 5.14 6.98 -6.93
CA GLU A 185 4.28 6.19 -6.06
C GLU A 185 4.99 4.95 -5.50
N THR A 186 5.90 4.36 -6.26
CA THR A 186 6.70 3.21 -5.82
C THR A 186 7.69 3.61 -4.72
N GLY A 187 8.19 4.85 -4.74
CA GLY A 187 9.02 5.42 -3.68
C GLY A 187 8.27 5.61 -2.37
N VAL A 188 7.05 6.15 -2.44
CA VAL A 188 6.17 6.28 -1.27
C VAL A 188 5.89 4.91 -0.65
N LEU A 189 5.62 3.90 -1.48
CA LEU A 189 5.39 2.53 -1.02
C LEU A 189 6.64 1.93 -0.36
N ALA A 190 7.82 2.11 -0.94
CA ALA A 190 9.09 1.65 -0.37
C ALA A 190 9.38 2.31 0.99
N GLN A 191 9.10 3.60 1.13
CA GLN A 191 9.26 4.33 2.39
C GLN A 191 8.28 3.85 3.46
N ALA A 192 7.00 3.67 3.13
CA ALA A 192 5.99 3.12 4.03
C ALA A 192 6.37 1.71 4.50
N PHE A 193 6.85 0.87 3.58
CA PHE A 193 7.34 -0.46 3.88
C PHE A 193 8.55 -0.45 4.83
N ASN A 194 9.53 0.42 4.59
CA ASN A 194 10.71 0.55 5.46
C ASN A 194 10.29 1.03 6.87
N SER A 195 9.36 1.99 6.96
CA SER A 195 8.82 2.46 8.25
C SER A 195 8.11 1.35 9.01
N MET A 196 7.34 0.51 8.33
CA MET A 196 6.70 -0.68 8.91
C MET A 196 7.76 -1.69 9.41
N THR A 197 8.81 -1.91 8.63
CA THR A 197 9.90 -2.82 9.00
C THR A 197 10.65 -2.30 10.23
N ASP A 198 10.91 -0.99 10.32
CA ASP A 198 11.54 -0.37 11.49
C ASP A 198 10.67 -0.50 12.74
N ALA A 199 9.36 -0.30 12.60
CA ALA A 199 8.41 -0.48 13.71
C ALA A 199 8.39 -1.95 14.20
N LEU A 200 8.35 -2.92 13.28
CA LEU A 200 8.41 -4.35 13.61
C LEU A 200 9.73 -4.73 14.29
N THR A 201 10.85 -4.28 13.75
CA THR A 201 12.19 -4.53 14.34
C THR A 201 12.26 -3.96 15.76
N GLY A 202 11.83 -2.72 15.93
CA GLY A 202 11.80 -2.09 17.26
C GLY A 202 10.88 -2.80 18.25
N GLN A 203 9.76 -3.37 17.78
CA GLN A 203 8.87 -4.18 18.61
C GLN A 203 9.52 -5.50 19.03
N MET A 204 10.20 -6.18 18.11
CA MET A 204 10.93 -7.43 18.40
C MET A 204 12.07 -7.20 19.37
N GLU A 205 12.88 -6.16 19.18
CA GLU A 205 13.97 -5.81 20.10
C GLU A 205 13.45 -5.48 21.50
N ARG A 206 12.30 -4.80 21.62
CA ARG A 206 11.67 -4.56 22.93
C ARG A 206 11.23 -5.86 23.58
N ARG A 207 10.61 -6.78 22.80
CA ARG A 207 10.19 -8.10 23.28
C ARG A 207 11.38 -8.94 23.76
N ASP A 208 12.46 -8.98 22.97
CA ASP A 208 13.63 -9.78 23.32
C ASP A 208 14.37 -9.23 24.53
N ARG A 209 14.47 -7.91 24.66
CA ARG A 209 14.96 -7.24 25.88
C ARG A 209 14.10 -7.58 27.10
N PHE A 210 12.77 -7.57 26.95
CA PHE A 210 11.84 -7.94 28.00
C PHE A 210 12.04 -9.40 28.45
N ILE A 211 12.09 -10.36 27.53
CA ILE A 211 12.30 -11.78 27.84
C ILE A 211 13.66 -12.01 28.53
N SER A 212 14.72 -11.38 28.04
CA SER A 212 16.05 -11.45 28.62
C SER A 212 16.07 -10.90 30.04
N ALA A 213 15.48 -9.72 30.25
CA ALA A 213 15.41 -9.10 31.57
C ALA A 213 14.56 -9.94 32.55
N LEU A 214 13.41 -10.47 32.11
CA LEU A 214 12.55 -11.36 32.88
C LEU A 214 13.32 -12.61 33.34
N SER A 215 14.03 -13.26 32.40
CA SER A 215 14.82 -14.45 32.68
C SER A 215 15.87 -14.17 33.75
N HIS A 216 16.53 -13.01 33.69
CA HIS A 216 17.55 -12.60 34.66
C HIS A 216 16.94 -12.29 36.02
N GLU A 217 15.81 -11.57 36.07
CA GLU A 217 15.14 -11.19 37.33
C GLU A 217 14.48 -12.39 38.03
N ILE A 218 14.11 -13.46 37.30
CA ILE A 218 13.64 -14.73 37.89
C ILE A 218 14.83 -15.57 38.40
N LYS A 219 15.90 -15.67 37.60
CA LYS A 219 17.05 -16.54 37.94
C LYS A 219 17.71 -16.15 39.25
N THR A 220 17.87 -14.86 39.53
CA THR A 220 18.56 -14.35 40.71
C THR A 220 17.90 -14.79 42.01
N PRO A 221 16.59 -14.50 42.28
CA PRO A 221 15.93 -14.95 43.51
C PRO A 221 15.84 -16.48 43.59
N LEU A 222 15.61 -17.15 42.45
CA LEU A 222 15.55 -18.63 42.44
C LEU A 222 16.89 -19.25 42.86
N THR A 223 18.01 -18.71 42.38
CA THR A 223 19.35 -19.17 42.79
C THR A 223 19.58 -18.90 44.29
N SER A 224 19.13 -17.77 44.83
CA SER A 224 19.21 -17.45 46.23
C SER A 224 18.39 -18.42 47.10
N ILE A 225 17.13 -18.69 46.69
CA ILE A 225 16.24 -19.66 47.37
C ILE A 225 16.91 -21.03 47.39
N MET A 226 17.41 -21.52 46.26
CA MET A 226 18.06 -22.82 46.16
C MET A 226 19.32 -22.89 47.03
N GLY A 227 20.15 -21.83 47.04
CA GLY A 227 21.35 -21.78 47.85
C GLY A 227 21.06 -21.83 49.36
N HIS A 228 20.09 -21.04 49.83
CA HIS A 228 19.71 -21.06 51.25
C HIS A 228 19.01 -22.38 51.64
N ALA A 229 18.18 -22.95 50.75
CA ALA A 229 17.60 -24.27 50.99
C ALA A 229 18.64 -25.38 51.10
N GLU A 230 19.69 -25.34 50.24
CA GLU A 230 20.83 -26.27 50.30
C GLU A 230 21.61 -26.15 51.63
N LEU A 231 21.83 -24.90 52.07
CA LEU A 231 22.47 -24.64 53.35
C LEU A 231 21.67 -25.26 54.53
N ILE A 232 20.37 -25.07 54.59
CA ILE A 232 19.49 -25.68 55.61
C ILE A 232 19.57 -27.21 55.49
N ARG A 233 19.49 -27.76 54.28
CA ARG A 233 19.56 -29.21 54.03
C ARG A 233 20.87 -29.85 54.48
N SER A 234 21.96 -29.10 54.43
CA SER A 234 23.29 -29.61 54.86
C SER A 234 23.39 -29.97 56.38
N GLY A 235 22.47 -29.42 57.20
CA GLY A 235 22.41 -29.65 58.58
C GLY A 235 23.63 -29.13 59.37
N ARG A 236 24.47 -28.28 58.80
CA ARG A 236 25.73 -27.78 59.37
C ARG A 236 25.60 -26.39 60.01
N MET A 237 24.41 -25.78 59.95
CA MET A 237 24.16 -24.43 60.46
C MET A 237 23.57 -24.44 61.87
N ALA A 238 23.87 -23.39 62.60
CA ALA A 238 23.20 -23.14 63.89
C ALA A 238 21.70 -22.82 63.67
N GLU A 239 20.87 -23.04 64.69
CA GLU A 239 19.42 -22.81 64.63
C GLU A 239 19.08 -21.38 64.18
N TYR A 240 19.82 -20.38 64.66
CA TYR A 240 19.67 -18.96 64.25
C TYR A 240 19.97 -18.74 62.76
N GLU A 241 21.01 -19.38 62.23
CA GLU A 241 21.38 -19.30 60.82
C GLU A 241 20.35 -19.98 59.90
N ASN A 242 19.79 -21.11 60.35
CA ASN A 242 18.69 -21.80 59.70
C ASN A 242 17.43 -20.89 59.62
N MET A 243 17.13 -20.16 60.67
CA MET A 243 16.02 -19.24 60.78
C MET A 243 16.25 -18.06 59.78
N GLN A 244 17.46 -17.51 59.72
CA GLN A 244 17.82 -16.45 58.75
C GLN A 244 17.69 -16.96 57.33
N ALA A 245 18.21 -18.14 56.99
CA ALA A 245 18.09 -18.73 55.68
C ALA A 245 16.62 -18.95 55.28
N ALA A 246 15.79 -19.44 56.19
CA ALA A 246 14.35 -19.58 55.95
C ALA A 246 13.66 -18.22 55.70
N GLN A 247 14.05 -17.18 56.43
CA GLN A 247 13.55 -15.80 56.19
C GLN A 247 13.95 -15.27 54.81
N TYR A 248 15.17 -15.54 54.33
CA TYR A 248 15.61 -15.18 53.01
C TYR A 248 14.81 -15.91 51.94
N ILE A 249 14.56 -17.22 52.06
CA ILE A 249 13.73 -18.02 51.17
C ILE A 249 12.33 -17.42 51.12
N PHE A 250 11.70 -17.13 52.24
CA PHE A 250 10.37 -16.54 52.30
C PHE A 250 10.32 -15.17 51.64
N LYS A 251 11.31 -14.30 51.91
CA LYS A 251 11.40 -12.96 51.31
C LYS A 251 11.52 -13.02 49.76
N GLU A 252 12.41 -13.88 49.25
CA GLU A 252 12.59 -14.04 47.83
C GLU A 252 11.38 -14.73 47.15
N GLY A 253 10.74 -15.68 47.81
CA GLY A 253 9.50 -16.29 47.33
C GLY A 253 8.36 -15.27 47.20
N ARG A 254 8.19 -14.40 48.21
CA ARG A 254 7.21 -13.31 48.18
C ARG A 254 7.51 -12.31 47.06
N ARG A 255 8.78 -11.96 46.87
CA ARG A 255 9.23 -11.09 45.79
C ARG A 255 8.89 -11.66 44.38
N LEU A 256 9.08 -12.97 44.18
CA LEU A 256 8.70 -13.68 42.96
C LEU A 256 7.18 -13.66 42.74
N SER A 257 6.40 -13.87 43.80
CA SER A 257 4.93 -13.79 43.76
C SER A 257 4.45 -12.40 43.33
N ASP A 258 4.96 -11.34 43.98
CA ASP A 258 4.64 -9.95 43.65
C ASP A 258 5.03 -9.59 42.19
N MET A 259 6.17 -10.10 41.73
CA MET A 259 6.62 -9.90 40.34
C MET A 259 5.69 -10.61 39.36
N SER A 260 5.28 -11.85 39.62
CA SER A 260 4.35 -12.64 38.82
C SER A 260 3.00 -11.95 38.72
N GLU A 261 2.45 -11.42 39.81
CA GLU A 261 1.19 -10.69 39.80
C GLU A 261 1.26 -9.41 38.94
N LYS A 262 2.34 -8.63 39.09
CA LYS A 262 2.53 -7.41 38.26
C LYS A 262 2.70 -7.74 36.78
N LEU A 263 3.39 -8.82 36.46
CA LEU A 263 3.57 -9.31 35.10
C LEU A 263 2.23 -9.72 34.50
N MET A 264 1.40 -10.45 35.24
CA MET A 264 0.07 -10.86 34.76
C MET A 264 -0.82 -9.66 34.49
N LYS A 265 -0.81 -8.66 35.39
CA LYS A 265 -1.54 -7.39 35.15
C LYS A 265 -1.07 -6.67 33.89
N LEU A 266 0.25 -6.63 33.63
CA LEU A 266 0.81 -6.04 32.41
C LEU A 266 0.35 -6.76 31.12
N ILE A 267 0.23 -8.10 31.17
CA ILE A 267 -0.22 -8.90 30.02
C ILE A 267 -1.72 -8.66 29.74
N LEU A 268 -2.55 -8.75 30.81
CA LEU A 268 -4.01 -8.61 30.69
C LEU A 268 -4.43 -7.21 30.22
N LEU A 269 -3.75 -6.15 30.67
CA LEU A 269 -4.03 -4.78 30.23
C LEU A 269 -3.79 -4.53 28.73
N ASN A 270 -3.00 -5.38 28.07
CA ASN A 270 -2.76 -5.29 26.63
C ASN A 270 -3.79 -6.05 25.78
N GLU A 271 -4.58 -6.95 26.37
CA GLU A 271 -5.48 -7.85 25.64
C GLU A 271 -6.97 -7.52 25.83
N ASP A 272 -7.37 -6.95 26.96
CA ASP A 272 -8.78 -6.75 27.31
C ASP A 272 -9.17 -5.27 27.45
N ALA A 273 -10.41 -4.96 27.07
CA ALA A 273 -11.05 -3.68 27.40
C ALA A 273 -11.31 -3.62 28.89
N ILE A 274 -10.83 -2.55 29.56
CA ILE A 274 -11.07 -2.32 30.99
C ILE A 274 -12.54 -1.92 31.24
N ASP A 275 -13.11 -2.37 32.36
CA ASP A 275 -14.46 -1.96 32.81
C ASP A 275 -14.37 -0.59 33.51
N THR A 276 -14.66 0.48 32.75
CA THR A 276 -14.55 1.84 33.24
C THR A 276 -15.87 2.36 33.79
N LYS A 277 -15.83 3.02 34.95
CA LYS A 277 -16.95 3.68 35.62
C LYS A 277 -16.61 5.13 35.91
N ILE A 278 -17.61 5.96 36.17
CA ILE A 278 -17.41 7.31 36.68
C ILE A 278 -17.04 7.20 38.15
N ILE A 279 -15.88 7.70 38.53
CA ILE A 279 -15.35 7.66 39.91
C ILE A 279 -14.93 9.06 40.35
N SER A 280 -15.10 9.34 41.61
CA SER A 280 -14.58 10.57 42.21
C SER A 280 -13.05 10.48 42.33
N ALA A 281 -12.32 11.38 41.66
CA ALA A 281 -10.87 11.44 41.75
C ALA A 281 -10.42 11.77 43.17
N ALA A 282 -11.12 12.62 43.89
CA ALA A 282 -10.88 12.93 45.27
C ALA A 282 -10.98 11.68 46.15
N TRP A 283 -12.09 10.93 46.03
CA TRP A 283 -12.26 9.68 46.80
C TRP A 283 -11.13 8.67 46.53
N LEU A 284 -10.75 8.51 45.25
CA LEU A 284 -9.67 7.62 44.84
C LEU A 284 -8.34 7.99 45.53
N VAL A 285 -7.95 9.26 45.46
CA VAL A 285 -6.72 9.77 46.09
C VAL A 285 -6.75 9.61 47.58
N GLU A 286 -7.85 10.01 48.25
CA GLU A 286 -8.00 9.89 49.72
C GLU A 286 -7.93 8.43 50.18
N ASN A 287 -8.63 7.52 49.47
CA ASN A 287 -8.61 6.09 49.82
C ASN A 287 -7.19 5.50 49.72
N VAL A 288 -6.47 5.80 48.63
CA VAL A 288 -5.09 5.33 48.47
C VAL A 288 -4.17 5.96 49.52
N CYS A 289 -4.29 7.23 49.83
CA CYS A 289 -3.53 7.89 50.84
C CYS A 289 -3.76 7.26 52.23
N GLN A 290 -4.98 6.90 52.59
CA GLN A 290 -5.31 6.21 53.83
C GLN A 290 -4.64 4.81 53.94
N ILE A 291 -4.68 4.04 52.83
CA ILE A 291 -4.04 2.72 52.77
C ILE A 291 -2.52 2.81 52.95
N VAL A 292 -1.90 3.83 52.39
CA VAL A 292 -0.43 3.98 52.40
C VAL A 292 0.07 4.72 53.65
N ASP A 293 -0.78 5.42 54.40
CA ASP A 293 -0.40 6.24 55.56
C ASP A 293 0.36 5.46 56.63
N LEU A 294 -0.04 4.21 56.91
CA LEU A 294 0.67 3.35 57.85
C LEU A 294 2.11 3.12 57.40
N ARG A 295 2.30 2.82 56.12
CA ARG A 295 3.64 2.57 55.54
C ARG A 295 4.47 3.84 55.49
N ALA A 296 3.86 4.99 55.20
CA ALA A 296 4.52 6.28 55.24
C ALA A 296 5.04 6.63 56.63
N LYS A 297 4.24 6.33 57.70
CA LYS A 297 4.65 6.47 59.11
C LYS A 297 5.79 5.54 59.46
N GLU A 298 5.75 4.27 59.01
CA GLU A 298 6.84 3.30 59.23
C GLU A 298 8.15 3.77 58.56
N CYS A 299 8.06 4.41 57.39
CA CYS A 299 9.22 5.01 56.73
C CYS A 299 9.66 6.35 57.34
N GLY A 300 8.90 6.94 58.25
CA GLY A 300 9.17 8.26 58.84
C GLY A 300 8.98 9.41 57.84
N VAL A 301 8.21 9.22 56.76
CA VAL A 301 7.98 10.21 55.71
C VAL A 301 6.53 10.70 55.76
N PRO A 302 6.27 11.99 56.09
CA PRO A 302 4.92 12.52 56.10
C PRO A 302 4.29 12.53 54.68
N LEU A 303 3.08 12.02 54.58
CA LEU A 303 2.25 12.01 53.40
C LEU A 303 1.21 13.11 53.52
N LYS A 304 1.18 14.05 52.52
CA LYS A 304 0.21 15.14 52.46
C LYS A 304 -0.68 14.92 51.23
N CYS A 305 -2.00 14.94 51.44
CA CYS A 305 -2.96 14.86 50.36
C CYS A 305 -3.73 16.18 50.20
N HIS A 306 -3.98 16.55 48.97
CA HIS A 306 -4.83 17.69 48.61
C HIS A 306 -5.73 17.26 47.45
N THR A 307 -7.04 17.38 47.63
CA THR A 307 -8.04 16.92 46.63
C THR A 307 -9.08 17.99 46.40
N GLU A 308 -9.67 17.99 45.19
CA GLU A 308 -10.78 18.79 44.77
C GLU A 308 -11.89 17.85 44.21
N PRO A 309 -13.19 18.25 44.23
CA PRO A 309 -14.28 17.35 43.88
C PRO A 309 -14.45 17.22 42.34
N HIS A 310 -13.62 16.39 41.72
CA HIS A 310 -13.71 16.11 40.27
C HIS A 310 -14.00 14.62 40.03
N PHE A 311 -14.50 14.34 38.81
CA PHE A 311 -14.82 12.98 38.37
C PHE A 311 -14.03 12.60 37.13
N VAL A 312 -13.62 11.34 37.04
CA VAL A 312 -12.92 10.75 35.92
C VAL A 312 -13.58 9.42 35.55
N ARG A 313 -13.41 8.97 34.32
CA ARG A 313 -13.84 7.64 33.89
C ARG A 313 -12.68 6.65 34.03
N GLY A 314 -12.86 5.57 34.77
CA GLY A 314 -11.81 4.60 34.96
C GLY A 314 -12.21 3.38 35.80
N ASP A 315 -11.27 2.46 35.93
CA ASP A 315 -11.32 1.33 36.84
C ASP A 315 -10.63 1.74 38.16
N ASP A 316 -11.37 1.72 39.28
CA ASP A 316 -10.88 2.17 40.60
C ASP A 316 -9.76 1.30 41.14
N ALA A 317 -9.77 -0.01 40.88
CA ALA A 317 -8.74 -0.95 41.34
C ALA A 317 -7.41 -0.74 40.57
N LEU A 318 -7.50 -0.53 39.26
CA LEU A 318 -6.32 -0.26 38.42
C LEU A 318 -5.72 1.12 38.73
N LEU A 319 -6.54 2.17 38.83
CA LEU A 319 -6.06 3.51 39.18
C LEU A 319 -5.50 3.57 40.61
N SER A 320 -6.10 2.85 41.55
CA SER A 320 -5.53 2.68 42.90
C SER A 320 -4.18 1.96 42.84
N THR A 321 -4.04 0.93 42.01
CA THR A 321 -2.77 0.23 41.78
C THR A 321 -1.70 1.18 41.25
N LEU A 322 -2.04 2.03 40.30
CA LEU A 322 -1.15 3.05 39.70
C LEU A 322 -0.68 4.02 40.79
N LEU A 323 -1.62 4.63 41.53
CA LEU A 323 -1.28 5.60 42.60
C LEU A 323 -0.46 4.98 43.71
N ASN A 324 -0.78 3.76 44.14
CA ASN A 324 0.02 3.00 45.12
C ASN A 324 1.48 2.80 44.64
N ASN A 325 1.68 2.45 43.35
CA ASN A 325 3.03 2.28 42.82
C ASN A 325 3.79 3.61 42.76
N LEU A 326 3.14 4.72 42.40
CA LEU A 326 3.77 6.04 42.38
C LEU A 326 4.16 6.50 43.76
N ILE A 327 3.26 6.34 44.79
CA ILE A 327 3.52 6.73 46.16
C ILE A 327 4.62 5.83 46.79
N ASP A 328 4.58 4.53 46.53
CA ASP A 328 5.64 3.60 46.96
C ASP A 328 7.03 4.00 46.41
N ASN A 329 7.10 4.42 45.17
CA ASN A 329 8.35 4.91 44.59
C ASN A 329 8.80 6.21 45.26
N ALA A 330 7.87 7.13 45.50
CA ALA A 330 8.15 8.38 46.20
C ALA A 330 8.67 8.15 47.64
N LEU A 331 8.06 7.22 48.40
CA LEU A 331 8.53 6.85 49.74
C LEU A 331 9.95 6.24 49.73
N LYS A 332 10.29 5.48 48.66
CA LYS A 332 11.60 4.85 48.46
C LYS A 332 12.65 5.79 47.88
N SER A 333 12.27 7.00 47.48
CA SER A 333 13.18 7.98 46.86
C SER A 333 14.29 8.50 47.79
N GLY A 334 14.14 8.28 49.09
CA GLY A 334 15.02 8.80 50.16
C GLY A 334 14.70 10.25 50.51
N GLY A 335 13.56 10.78 50.10
CA GLY A 335 13.05 12.08 50.50
C GLY A 335 12.47 12.10 51.93
N THR A 336 12.18 13.31 52.41
CA THR A 336 11.60 13.53 53.74
C THR A 336 10.14 13.97 53.67
N ASN A 337 9.56 14.09 52.50
CA ASN A 337 8.17 14.52 52.29
C ASN A 337 7.62 13.97 50.98
N VAL A 338 6.37 13.48 51.00
CA VAL A 338 5.62 13.07 49.82
C VAL A 338 4.30 13.84 49.81
N ARG A 339 3.97 14.43 48.64
CA ARG A 339 2.72 15.15 48.44
C ARG A 339 1.96 14.50 47.28
N VAL A 340 0.70 14.21 47.53
CA VAL A 340 -0.27 13.81 46.52
C VAL A 340 -1.27 14.97 46.31
N ALA A 341 -1.42 15.44 45.09
CA ALA A 341 -2.35 16.50 44.78
C ALA A 341 -3.19 16.14 43.57
N GLU A 342 -4.47 16.38 43.65
CA GLU A 342 -5.41 16.28 42.55
C GLU A 342 -5.93 17.70 42.26
N ILE A 343 -5.75 18.14 41.03
CA ILE A 343 -6.11 19.48 40.58
C ILE A 343 -6.65 19.44 39.14
N ARG A 344 -7.50 20.37 38.81
CA ARG A 344 -7.97 20.59 37.43
C ARG A 344 -6.93 21.41 36.64
N GLN A 345 -6.53 20.91 35.48
CA GLN A 345 -5.63 21.60 34.56
C GLN A 345 -6.12 21.48 33.10
N ASN A 346 -6.49 22.57 32.46
CA ASN A 346 -6.88 22.62 31.06
C ASN A 346 -7.94 21.57 30.65
N ASN A 347 -9.04 21.46 31.40
CA ASN A 347 -10.12 20.49 31.20
C ASN A 347 -9.71 19.01 31.37
N ARG A 348 -8.59 18.75 32.02
CA ARG A 348 -8.13 17.43 32.47
C ARG A 348 -7.89 17.45 33.98
N ILE A 349 -8.05 16.32 34.57
CA ILE A 349 -7.71 16.12 35.98
C ILE A 349 -6.28 15.60 36.07
N CYS A 350 -5.45 16.34 36.78
CA CYS A 350 -4.06 16.01 37.04
C CYS A 350 -3.91 15.47 38.47
N ILE A 351 -3.59 14.19 38.62
CA ILE A 351 -3.22 13.59 39.89
C ILE A 351 -1.69 13.51 39.94
N SER A 352 -1.08 14.26 40.83
CA SER A 352 0.38 14.35 40.97
C SER A 352 0.88 13.74 42.25
N VAL A 353 1.98 12.98 42.17
CA VAL A 353 2.74 12.46 43.30
C VAL A 353 4.13 13.07 43.27
N THR A 354 4.47 13.89 44.27
CA THR A 354 5.72 14.64 44.33
C THR A 354 6.50 14.25 45.55
N ASP A 355 7.77 13.91 45.41
CA ASP A 355 8.74 13.68 46.46
C ASP A 355 9.89 14.70 46.38
N ASN A 356 10.61 14.88 47.50
CA ASN A 356 11.83 15.65 47.57
C ASN A 356 13.08 14.77 47.76
N GLY A 357 13.06 13.59 47.13
CA GLY A 357 14.15 12.62 47.22
C GLY A 357 15.31 12.93 46.30
N ARG A 358 16.03 11.89 45.92
CA ARG A 358 17.26 11.99 45.09
C ARG A 358 17.04 12.50 43.70
N GLY A 359 15.81 12.41 43.15
CA GLY A 359 15.54 12.69 41.75
C GLY A 359 16.29 11.79 40.79
N MET A 360 16.22 12.12 39.52
CA MET A 360 16.91 11.42 38.42
C MET A 360 17.29 12.37 37.27
N PRO A 361 18.32 12.01 36.46
CA PRO A 361 18.72 12.79 35.30
C PRO A 361 17.61 12.77 34.21
N PRO A 362 17.48 13.82 33.39
CA PRO A 362 16.47 13.90 32.31
C PRO A 362 16.56 12.75 31.29
N GLU A 363 17.76 12.24 31.03
CA GLU A 363 17.99 11.14 30.08
C GLU A 363 17.30 9.85 30.52
N GLU A 364 17.14 9.66 31.83
CA GLU A 364 16.50 8.48 32.44
C GLU A 364 14.97 8.49 32.30
N LEU A 365 14.37 9.71 32.24
CA LEU A 365 12.91 9.87 32.22
C LEU A 365 12.22 9.19 31.03
N THR A 366 12.90 9.06 29.92
CA THR A 366 12.38 8.39 28.73
C THR A 366 12.32 6.87 28.88
N ARG A 367 13.08 6.31 29.83
CA ARG A 367 13.26 4.87 29.99
C ARG A 367 12.66 4.29 31.26
N ILE A 368 12.33 5.14 32.27
CA ILE A 368 11.84 4.66 33.57
C ILE A 368 10.52 3.87 33.50
N THR A 369 9.78 4.01 32.41
CA THR A 369 8.57 3.23 32.15
C THR A 369 8.83 1.95 31.35
N GLU A 370 10.08 1.69 30.93
CA GLU A 370 10.42 0.40 30.32
C GLU A 370 10.36 -0.71 31.38
N PRO A 371 9.76 -1.89 31.10
CA PRO A 371 9.75 -3.00 32.01
C PRO A 371 11.17 -3.43 32.45
N PHE A 372 11.37 -3.68 33.72
CA PHE A 372 12.66 -4.07 34.36
C PHE A 372 13.74 -2.99 34.31
N TYR A 373 13.43 -1.78 33.84
CA TYR A 373 14.40 -0.68 33.84
C TYR A 373 14.58 -0.12 35.24
N ARG A 374 15.82 0.22 35.60
CA ARG A 374 16.20 0.74 36.93
C ARG A 374 17.40 1.66 36.76
N VAL A 375 17.30 2.90 37.28
CA VAL A 375 18.38 3.89 37.28
C VAL A 375 19.59 3.39 38.05
N ASP A 376 19.38 2.73 39.22
CA ASP A 376 20.44 2.20 40.07
C ASP A 376 20.24 0.69 40.33
N LYS A 377 21.05 -0.17 39.70
CA LYS A 377 20.96 -1.63 39.85
C LYS A 377 21.46 -2.17 41.20
N SER A 378 22.37 -1.46 41.85
CA SER A 378 23.04 -1.95 43.07
C SER A 378 22.25 -1.72 44.36
N ARG A 379 21.71 -0.52 44.57
CA ARG A 379 20.96 -0.16 45.80
C ARG A 379 19.51 -0.63 45.82
N SER A 380 18.91 -0.82 44.65
CA SER A 380 17.50 -1.16 44.55
C SER A 380 17.20 -2.65 44.76
N ARG A 381 18.24 -3.54 44.91
CA ARG A 381 18.04 -4.94 45.32
C ARG A 381 17.56 -5.05 46.78
N ASP A 382 18.07 -4.21 47.62
CA ASP A 382 17.69 -4.20 49.05
C ASP A 382 16.29 -3.63 49.29
N GLN A 383 15.82 -2.75 48.37
CA GLN A 383 14.50 -2.11 48.41
C GLN A 383 13.39 -2.88 47.67
N GLY A 384 13.68 -4.05 47.08
CA GLY A 384 12.69 -5.04 46.64
C GLY A 384 11.89 -4.77 45.35
N GLY A 385 12.29 -3.81 44.50
CA GLY A 385 11.55 -3.51 43.28
C GLY A 385 12.07 -4.22 42.03
N ALA A 386 11.22 -4.97 41.30
CA ALA A 386 11.58 -5.66 40.05
C ALA A 386 11.63 -4.73 38.81
N GLY A 387 11.43 -3.40 38.94
CA GLY A 387 11.39 -2.49 37.82
C GLY A 387 10.11 -2.62 36.96
N LEU A 388 9.05 -3.23 37.47
CA LEU A 388 7.77 -3.40 36.80
C LEU A 388 6.72 -2.35 37.20
N GLY A 389 6.92 -1.63 38.31
CA GLY A 389 5.90 -0.73 38.89
C GLY A 389 5.55 0.44 37.94
N LEU A 390 6.56 1.16 37.43
CA LEU A 390 6.33 2.30 36.53
C LEU A 390 5.87 1.86 35.14
N ALA A 391 6.33 0.70 34.65
CA ALA A 391 5.82 0.11 33.42
C ALA A 391 4.32 -0.22 33.55
N LEU A 392 3.90 -0.80 34.68
CA LEU A 392 2.49 -1.05 34.97
C LEU A 392 1.69 0.26 35.07
N CYS A 393 2.24 1.31 35.69
CA CYS A 393 1.61 2.62 35.74
C CYS A 393 1.38 3.21 34.34
N ALA A 394 2.36 3.08 33.42
CA ALA A 394 2.25 3.57 32.05
C ALA A 394 1.16 2.82 31.26
N GLU A 395 1.08 1.49 31.38
CA GLU A 395 0.04 0.71 30.71
C GLU A 395 -1.36 0.95 31.32
N ILE A 396 -1.48 1.13 32.63
CA ILE A 396 -2.76 1.52 33.26
C ILE A 396 -3.19 2.91 32.75
N ALA A 397 -2.30 3.91 32.74
CA ALA A 397 -2.62 5.23 32.22
C ALA A 397 -3.10 5.18 30.78
N LYS A 398 -2.40 4.44 29.92
CA LYS A 398 -2.74 4.25 28.51
C LYS A 398 -4.10 3.55 28.33
N ALA A 399 -4.40 2.50 29.13
CA ALA A 399 -5.68 1.81 29.10
C ALA A 399 -6.87 2.72 29.48
N HIS A 400 -6.60 3.78 30.26
CA HIS A 400 -7.58 4.81 30.64
C HIS A 400 -7.58 6.03 29.67
N ASN A 401 -6.94 5.95 28.50
CA ASN A 401 -6.71 7.08 27.59
C ASN A 401 -6.06 8.29 28.28
N GLY A 402 -5.37 8.05 29.40
CA GLY A 402 -4.64 9.04 30.19
C GLY A 402 -3.19 9.16 29.75
N GLU A 403 -2.53 10.15 30.31
CA GLU A 403 -1.11 10.42 30.05
C GLU A 403 -0.34 10.43 31.36
N LEU A 404 0.77 9.69 31.43
CA LEU A 404 1.68 9.67 32.59
C LEU A 404 2.94 10.46 32.25
N ARG A 405 3.17 11.55 32.99
CA ARG A 405 4.34 12.44 32.82
C ARG A 405 5.21 12.42 34.06
N PHE A 406 6.50 12.64 33.86
CA PHE A 406 7.48 12.73 34.94
C PHE A 406 8.34 13.98 34.76
N GLU A 407 8.52 14.71 35.88
CA GLU A 407 9.48 15.78 36.00
C GLU A 407 10.42 15.48 37.14
N SER A 408 11.73 15.51 36.91
CA SER A 408 12.71 15.19 37.95
C SER A 408 14.00 15.99 37.76
N THR A 409 14.61 16.33 38.86
CA THR A 409 15.92 16.96 38.93
C THR A 409 16.77 16.28 39.95
N PRO A 410 18.02 15.85 39.65
CA PRO A 410 18.91 15.25 40.60
C PRO A 410 19.06 16.10 41.89
N GLY A 411 18.85 15.48 43.05
CA GLY A 411 18.92 16.13 44.36
C GLY A 411 17.73 17.00 44.76
N ARG A 412 16.69 17.12 43.88
CA ARG A 412 15.47 17.90 44.17
C ARG A 412 14.20 17.09 44.23
N GLY A 413 14.24 15.81 43.84
CA GLY A 413 13.10 14.90 43.84
C GLY A 413 12.44 14.71 42.49
N THR A 414 11.28 14.06 42.51
CA THR A 414 10.50 13.70 41.32
C THR A 414 9.03 14.07 41.50
N CYS A 415 8.40 14.54 40.41
CA CYS A 415 6.96 14.71 40.29
C CYS A 415 6.46 13.77 39.18
N ALA A 416 5.60 12.82 39.57
CA ALA A 416 4.88 11.96 38.65
C ALA A 416 3.44 12.48 38.50
N MET A 417 2.95 12.68 37.29
CA MET A 417 1.65 13.29 37.00
C MET A 417 0.84 12.35 36.11
N LEU A 418 -0.34 11.96 36.56
CA LEU A 418 -1.36 11.26 35.79
C LEU A 418 -2.42 12.27 35.32
N LEU A 419 -2.60 12.41 34.02
CA LEU A 419 -3.61 13.27 33.42
C LEU A 419 -4.72 12.41 32.84
N LEU A 420 -5.95 12.64 33.30
CA LEU A 420 -7.17 11.97 32.85
C LEU A 420 -8.18 13.01 32.35
N ASP A 421 -9.03 12.62 31.41
CA ASP A 421 -10.09 13.51 30.96
C ASP A 421 -11.17 13.64 32.06
N GLU A 422 -11.61 14.90 32.33
CA GLU A 422 -12.69 15.18 33.27
C GLU A 422 -14.02 14.73 32.65
N VAL A 423 -14.89 14.17 33.48
CA VAL A 423 -16.26 13.82 33.12
C VAL A 423 -17.22 14.46 34.13
N ASN A 424 -18.46 14.73 33.72
CA ASN A 424 -19.47 15.19 34.67
C ASN A 424 -20.01 14.01 35.47
N ALA A 425 -20.47 14.29 36.70
CA ALA A 425 -21.00 13.25 37.58
C ALA A 425 -22.26 12.54 37.01
N ASP A 426 -22.91 13.17 36.03
CA ASP A 426 -24.19 12.72 35.43
C ASP A 426 -24.01 12.06 34.05
N ASP A 427 -22.77 11.96 33.52
CA ASP A 427 -22.42 11.28 32.24
C ASP A 427 -22.27 9.75 32.45
#